data_bc4754ae37555601266543350cd9be45
#
_entry.id   bc4754ae37555601266543350cd9be45
#
_cell.length_a   1.000
_cell.length_b   1.000
_cell.length_c   1.000
_cell.angle_alpha   90.00
_cell.angle_beta   90.00
_cell.angle_gamma   90.00
#
_symmetry.space_group_name_H-M   'P 1'
#
loop_
_entity.id
_entity.type
_entity.pdbx_description
1 polymer ?
#
loop_
_entity_poly.entity_id
_entity_poly.type
_entity_poly.pdbx_seq_one_letter_code
_entity_poly.pdbx_strand_id
1 'polypeptide(L)'
;MKFKHVPPAPDSLDFVETAQRAVPLVPGSEDDCCARMLQRTDLVSRDQAATWLTFLRGVGLAEEGPSGFSRIRQEPTREHLQTAFLEGVFGATDVLDILRDADEPLSADEVFARYRDDVPQWERHKNPNTWEEVWTEKVEYELDWLVLLGLAERTGDGYRAD
;
A
#
# COMPACT_ATOMS: atom_id res chain seq x y z
N MET A 1 3.02 7.05 12.32
CA MET A 1 2.71 7.81 11.10
C MET A 1 2.19 6.88 10.03
N LYS A 2 1.10 7.25 9.37
CA LYS A 2 0.50 6.40 8.35
C LYS A 2 0.87 6.90 6.95
N PHE A 3 1.11 5.98 6.03
CA PHE A 3 1.53 6.29 4.66
C PHE A 3 0.32 6.31 3.73
N LYS A 4 0.26 7.32 2.86
CA LYS A 4 -0.85 7.51 1.93
C LYS A 4 -0.63 6.86 0.58
N HIS A 5 0.63 6.65 0.19
CA HIS A 5 0.96 6.10 -1.12
C HIS A 5 1.14 4.60 -1.03
N VAL A 6 0.31 3.89 -1.78
CA VAL A 6 0.31 2.43 -1.83
C VAL A 6 0.56 2.03 -3.27
N PRO A 7 1.52 1.13 -3.54
CA PRO A 7 1.69 0.64 -4.90
C PRO A 7 0.53 -0.27 -5.29
N PRO A 8 0.31 -0.51 -6.59
CA PRO A 8 -0.61 -1.55 -7.00
C PRO A 8 -0.23 -2.88 -6.37
N ALA A 9 -1.21 -3.69 -5.97
CA ALA A 9 -0.93 -4.99 -5.37
C ALA A 9 -0.26 -5.90 -6.40
N PRO A 10 0.82 -6.59 -6.02
CA PRO A 10 1.46 -7.55 -6.91
C PRO A 10 0.63 -8.82 -7.02
N ASP A 11 1.02 -9.72 -7.93
CA ASP A 11 0.31 -10.98 -8.13
C ASP A 11 0.46 -11.93 -6.95
N SER A 12 1.55 -11.82 -6.19
CA SER A 12 1.76 -12.66 -5.02
C SER A 12 2.61 -11.95 -3.98
N LEU A 13 2.58 -12.46 -2.74
CA LEU A 13 3.39 -11.93 -1.64
C LEU A 13 4.89 -12.19 -1.86
N ASP A 14 5.27 -13.08 -2.76
CA ASP A 14 6.68 -13.31 -3.09
C ASP A 14 7.36 -12.05 -3.62
N PHE A 15 6.61 -11.20 -4.32
CA PHE A 15 7.17 -9.94 -4.80
C PHE A 15 7.55 -9.01 -3.64
N VAL A 16 6.79 -9.02 -2.57
CA VAL A 16 7.10 -8.19 -1.38
C VAL A 16 8.47 -8.60 -0.81
N GLU A 17 8.73 -9.90 -0.73
CA GLU A 17 10.03 -10.39 -0.27
C GLU A 17 11.14 -9.98 -1.22
N THR A 18 10.91 -10.10 -2.53
CA THR A 18 11.90 -9.70 -3.55
C THR A 18 12.22 -8.21 -3.43
N ALA A 19 11.20 -7.37 -3.27
CA ALA A 19 11.39 -5.94 -3.11
C ALA A 19 12.13 -5.61 -1.80
N GLN A 20 11.79 -6.28 -0.71
CA GLN A 20 12.47 -6.09 0.57
C GLN A 20 13.96 -6.43 0.46
N ARG A 21 14.29 -7.52 -0.21
CA ARG A 21 15.68 -7.94 -0.39
C ARG A 21 16.51 -6.99 -1.24
N ALA A 22 15.86 -6.18 -2.05
CA ALA A 22 16.55 -5.15 -2.82
C ALA A 22 17.04 -4.00 -1.94
N VAL A 23 16.43 -3.80 -0.77
CA VAL A 23 16.90 -2.78 0.19
C VAL A 23 18.11 -3.34 0.94
N PRO A 24 19.23 -2.62 0.97
CA PRO A 24 20.45 -3.15 1.62
C PRO A 24 20.30 -3.20 3.14
N LEU A 25 21.09 -4.09 3.77
CA LEU A 25 21.17 -4.17 5.23
C LEU A 25 21.97 -2.99 5.81
N VAL A 26 22.97 -2.51 5.07
CA VAL A 26 23.72 -1.31 5.42
C VAL A 26 23.00 -0.11 4.79
N PRO A 27 22.79 0.99 5.52
CA PRO A 27 22.04 2.13 4.97
C PRO A 27 22.55 2.62 3.63
N GLY A 28 21.65 2.83 2.69
CA GLY A 28 21.93 3.36 1.36
C GLY A 28 21.04 4.54 1.05
N SER A 29 21.46 5.39 0.09
CA SER A 29 20.65 6.53 -0.33
C SER A 29 19.36 6.05 -1.00
N GLU A 30 18.38 6.95 -1.09
CA GLU A 30 17.15 6.66 -1.81
C GLU A 30 17.45 6.29 -3.27
N ASP A 31 18.37 7.01 -3.91
CA ASP A 31 18.74 6.74 -5.30
C ASP A 31 19.35 5.35 -5.45
N ASP A 32 20.24 4.96 -4.55
CA ASP A 32 20.86 3.64 -4.58
C ASP A 32 19.84 2.54 -4.34
N CYS A 33 18.95 2.73 -3.38
CA CYS A 33 17.89 1.75 -3.09
C CYS A 33 16.94 1.60 -4.26
N CYS A 34 16.53 2.70 -4.91
CA CYS A 34 15.69 2.65 -6.09
C CYS A 34 16.39 1.96 -7.26
N ALA A 35 17.68 2.24 -7.48
CA ALA A 35 18.46 1.59 -8.53
C ALA A 35 18.55 0.08 -8.30
N ARG A 36 18.80 -0.35 -7.07
CA ARG A 36 18.84 -1.78 -6.71
C ARG A 36 17.49 -2.44 -6.96
N MET A 37 16.40 -1.74 -6.62
CA MET A 37 15.04 -2.26 -6.82
C MET A 37 14.74 -2.45 -8.31
N LEU A 38 15.13 -1.51 -9.15
CA LEU A 38 14.97 -1.63 -10.60
C LEU A 38 15.79 -2.77 -11.18
N GLN A 39 16.97 -3.06 -10.62
CA GLN A 39 17.83 -4.14 -11.08
C GLN A 39 17.34 -5.52 -10.65
N ARG A 40 16.66 -5.61 -9.52
CA ARG A 40 16.33 -6.89 -8.87
C ARG A 40 14.85 -7.26 -8.95
N THR A 41 14.03 -6.38 -9.49
CA THR A 41 12.60 -6.62 -9.68
C THR A 41 12.23 -6.27 -11.12
N ASP A 42 10.98 -6.48 -11.48
CA ASP A 42 10.46 -6.09 -12.80
C ASP A 42 9.85 -4.68 -12.81
N LEU A 43 10.09 -3.90 -11.77
CA LEU A 43 9.70 -2.49 -11.75
C LEU A 43 10.49 -1.75 -12.83
N VAL A 44 9.83 -0.79 -13.50
CA VAL A 44 10.39 -0.16 -14.70
C VAL A 44 10.70 1.33 -14.54
N SER A 45 10.26 1.97 -13.47
CA SER A 45 10.51 3.39 -13.26
C SER A 45 10.98 3.67 -11.84
N ARG A 46 11.72 4.79 -11.71
CA ARG A 46 12.18 5.25 -10.40
C ARG A 46 11.00 5.59 -9.48
N ASP A 47 9.92 6.13 -10.05
CA ASP A 47 8.74 6.46 -9.25
C ASP A 47 8.09 5.21 -8.66
N GLN A 48 8.01 4.13 -9.42
CA GLN A 48 7.53 2.85 -8.91
C GLN A 48 8.44 2.34 -7.79
N ALA A 49 9.74 2.40 -7.99
CA ALA A 49 10.72 1.96 -6.98
C ALA A 49 10.61 2.81 -5.71
N ALA A 50 10.48 4.13 -5.84
CA ALA A 50 10.33 5.02 -4.70
C ALA A 50 9.04 4.74 -3.92
N THR A 51 7.95 4.48 -4.62
CA THR A 51 6.67 4.10 -4.00
C THR A 51 6.82 2.80 -3.20
N TRP A 52 7.48 1.80 -3.79
CA TRP A 52 7.72 0.54 -3.08
C TRP A 52 8.62 0.72 -1.86
N LEU A 53 9.66 1.54 -1.97
CA LEU A 53 10.55 1.81 -0.83
C LEU A 53 9.77 2.44 0.33
N THR A 54 8.92 3.43 0.03
CA THR A 54 8.06 4.05 1.02
C THR A 54 7.06 3.06 1.62
N PHE A 55 6.48 2.21 0.77
CA PHE A 55 5.54 1.18 1.22
C PHE A 55 6.21 0.18 2.16
N LEU A 56 7.39 -0.33 1.80
CA LEU A 56 8.15 -1.25 2.65
C LEU A 56 8.42 -0.63 4.02
N ARG A 57 8.72 0.64 4.05
CA ARG A 57 8.92 1.38 5.28
C ARG A 57 7.61 1.45 6.10
N GLY A 58 6.50 1.70 5.42
CA GLY A 58 5.19 1.78 6.07
C GLY A 58 4.71 0.48 6.68
N VAL A 59 5.13 -0.66 6.14
CA VAL A 59 4.74 -1.99 6.64
C VAL A 59 5.84 -2.68 7.46
N GLY A 60 6.85 -1.90 7.90
CA GLY A 60 7.84 -2.41 8.85
C GLY A 60 8.89 -3.34 8.26
N LEU A 61 9.13 -3.26 6.96
CA LEU A 61 10.12 -4.11 6.28
C LEU A 61 11.39 -3.34 5.91
N ALA A 62 11.37 -2.03 6.01
CA ALA A 62 12.52 -1.15 5.81
C ALA A 62 12.40 0.03 6.76
N GLU A 63 13.52 0.72 6.99
CA GLU A 63 13.53 1.91 7.82
C GLU A 63 14.41 2.98 7.20
N GLU A 64 14.15 4.22 7.55
CA GLU A 64 14.95 5.37 7.15
C GLU A 64 15.60 5.98 8.40
N GLY A 65 16.92 6.09 8.38
CA GLY A 65 17.68 6.73 9.43
C GLY A 65 18.54 7.85 8.88
N PRO A 66 19.42 8.46 9.73
CA PRO A 66 20.28 9.56 9.30
C PRO A 66 21.22 9.21 8.15
N SER A 67 21.54 7.93 8.00
CA SER A 67 22.50 7.45 7.00
C SER A 67 21.82 6.86 5.76
N GLY A 68 20.50 6.86 5.70
CA GLY A 68 19.73 6.36 4.56
C GLY A 68 18.77 5.25 4.92
N PHE A 69 18.35 4.49 3.89
CA PHE A 69 17.38 3.40 4.03
C PHE A 69 18.10 2.08 4.24
N SER A 70 17.55 1.25 5.11
CA SER A 70 18.07 -0.09 5.34
C SER A 70 16.92 -1.08 5.54
N ARG A 71 17.21 -2.34 5.23
CA ARG A 71 16.24 -3.41 5.37
C ARG A 71 16.12 -3.81 6.84
N ILE A 72 14.89 -3.96 7.31
CA ILE A 72 14.60 -4.55 8.61
C ILE A 72 14.56 -6.06 8.43
N ARG A 73 15.18 -6.81 9.37
CA ARG A 73 15.18 -8.28 9.32
C ARG A 73 13.87 -8.85 9.83
N GLN A 74 12.79 -8.46 9.20
CA GLN A 74 11.45 -8.95 9.47
C GLN A 74 10.97 -9.76 8.27
N GLU A 75 10.59 -11.00 8.48
CA GLU A 75 10.03 -11.79 7.39
C GLU A 75 8.67 -11.20 6.98
N PRO A 76 8.43 -11.05 5.67
CA PRO A 76 7.17 -10.50 5.18
C PRO A 76 6.09 -11.58 5.13
N THR A 77 5.77 -12.15 6.30
CA THR A 77 4.71 -13.14 6.42
C THR A 77 3.36 -12.49 6.20
N ARG A 78 2.37 -13.29 5.79
CA ARG A 78 1.01 -12.78 5.65
C ARG A 78 0.50 -12.15 6.94
N GLU A 79 0.75 -12.79 8.09
CA GLU A 79 0.32 -12.29 9.39
C GLU A 79 0.94 -10.93 9.72
N HIS A 80 2.25 -10.80 9.50
CA HIS A 80 2.92 -9.53 9.72
C HIS A 80 2.33 -8.43 8.82
N LEU A 81 2.16 -8.74 7.54
CA LEU A 81 1.66 -7.79 6.56
C LEU A 81 0.21 -7.39 6.84
N GLN A 82 -0.64 -8.31 7.27
CA GLN A 82 -2.02 -7.99 7.65
C GLN A 82 -2.04 -6.91 8.73
N THR A 83 -1.31 -7.12 9.82
CA THR A 83 -1.25 -6.17 10.93
C THR A 83 -0.59 -4.86 10.51
N ALA A 84 0.56 -4.96 9.87
CA ALA A 84 1.34 -3.78 9.48
C ALA A 84 0.61 -2.92 8.44
N PHE A 85 -0.10 -3.54 7.50
CA PHE A 85 -0.87 -2.82 6.50
C PHE A 85 -2.00 -2.02 7.14
N LEU A 86 -2.76 -2.63 8.04
CA LEU A 86 -3.86 -1.94 8.71
C LEU A 86 -3.37 -0.81 9.62
N GLU A 87 -2.22 -0.99 10.25
CA GLU A 87 -1.64 0.03 11.14
C GLU A 87 -0.88 1.12 10.39
N GLY A 88 -0.21 0.76 9.29
CA GLY A 88 0.74 1.63 8.62
C GLY A 88 0.19 2.39 7.40
N VAL A 89 -0.89 1.94 6.81
CA VAL A 89 -1.45 2.54 5.60
C VAL A 89 -2.66 3.39 5.95
N PHE A 90 -2.64 4.65 5.53
CA PHE A 90 -3.72 5.59 5.78
C PHE A 90 -5.02 5.12 5.13
N GLY A 91 -6.07 5.01 5.92
CA GLY A 91 -7.39 4.62 5.44
C GLY A 91 -7.63 3.11 5.32
N ALA A 92 -6.61 2.27 5.47
CA ALA A 92 -6.75 0.83 5.28
C ALA A 92 -7.80 0.21 6.22
N THR A 93 -7.76 0.57 7.51
CA THR A 93 -8.73 0.08 8.47
C THR A 93 -10.14 0.55 8.14
N ASP A 94 -10.28 1.81 7.75
CA ASP A 94 -11.59 2.39 7.39
C ASP A 94 -12.18 1.69 6.17
N VAL A 95 -11.37 1.41 5.15
CA VAL A 95 -11.80 0.69 3.96
C VAL A 95 -12.28 -0.72 4.32
N LEU A 96 -11.52 -1.42 5.16
CA LEU A 96 -11.92 -2.75 5.61
C LEU A 96 -13.22 -2.72 6.41
N ASP A 97 -13.38 -1.73 7.29
CA ASP A 97 -14.60 -1.56 8.08
C ASP A 97 -15.82 -1.28 7.19
N ILE A 98 -15.64 -0.51 6.12
CA ILE A 98 -16.72 -0.28 5.15
C ILE A 98 -17.18 -1.61 4.55
N LEU A 99 -16.24 -2.49 4.20
CA LEU A 99 -16.60 -3.82 3.68
C LEU A 99 -17.28 -4.68 4.75
N ARG A 100 -16.83 -4.62 5.99
CA ARG A 100 -17.41 -5.38 7.10
C ARG A 100 -18.83 -4.96 7.44
N ASP A 101 -19.11 -3.68 7.29
CA ASP A 101 -20.44 -3.12 7.57
C ASP A 101 -21.43 -3.31 6.42
N ALA A 102 -20.95 -3.70 5.23
CA ALA A 102 -21.79 -3.89 4.07
C ALA A 102 -22.47 -5.27 4.08
N ASP A 103 -23.73 -5.30 3.67
CA ASP A 103 -24.49 -6.56 3.54
C ASP A 103 -24.18 -7.30 2.25
N GLU A 104 -23.65 -6.60 1.26
CA GLU A 104 -23.37 -7.12 -0.07
C GLU A 104 -21.98 -6.69 -0.51
N PRO A 105 -21.35 -7.40 -1.48
CA PRO A 105 -20.09 -6.95 -2.05
C PRO A 105 -20.21 -5.55 -2.62
N LEU A 106 -19.17 -4.74 -2.46
CA LEU A 106 -19.13 -3.36 -2.96
C LEU A 106 -18.06 -3.22 -4.03
N SER A 107 -18.35 -2.47 -5.09
CA SER A 107 -17.34 -2.08 -6.07
C SER A 107 -16.38 -1.06 -5.44
N ALA A 108 -15.23 -0.83 -6.09
CA ALA A 108 -14.30 0.19 -5.64
C ALA A 108 -14.96 1.58 -5.59
N ASP A 109 -15.79 1.90 -6.57
CA ASP A 109 -16.50 3.17 -6.60
C ASP A 109 -17.50 3.30 -5.45
N GLU A 110 -18.19 2.21 -5.10
CA GLU A 110 -19.12 2.20 -3.97
C GLU A 110 -18.39 2.34 -2.65
N VAL A 111 -17.23 1.71 -2.50
CA VAL A 111 -16.40 1.86 -1.30
C VAL A 111 -15.93 3.31 -1.19
N PHE A 112 -15.44 3.89 -2.29
CA PHE A 112 -15.00 5.27 -2.28
C PHE A 112 -16.14 6.22 -1.92
N ALA A 113 -17.34 5.99 -2.42
CA ALA A 113 -18.51 6.83 -2.11
C ALA A 113 -18.76 6.89 -0.59
N ARG A 114 -18.52 5.78 0.11
CA ARG A 114 -18.65 5.70 1.56
C ARG A 114 -17.46 6.26 2.31
N TYR A 115 -16.27 6.20 1.71
CA TYR A 115 -15.03 6.70 2.29
C TYR A 115 -14.81 8.19 2.04
N ARG A 116 -15.48 8.75 1.05
CA ARG A 116 -15.28 10.10 0.52
C ARG A 116 -15.16 11.18 1.59
N ASP A 117 -16.02 11.13 2.61
CA ASP A 117 -16.05 12.15 3.66
C ASP A 117 -14.85 12.07 4.61
N ASP A 118 -14.14 10.95 4.62
CA ASP A 118 -12.96 10.74 5.46
C ASP A 118 -11.67 11.24 4.79
N VAL A 119 -11.73 11.66 3.53
CA VAL A 119 -10.57 12.26 2.87
C VAL A 119 -10.30 13.62 3.50
N PRO A 120 -9.05 13.89 3.95
CA PRO A 120 -8.74 15.15 4.60
C PRO A 120 -9.05 16.35 3.73
N GLN A 121 -9.59 17.41 4.34
CA GLN A 121 -9.95 18.64 3.65
C GLN A 121 -8.78 19.23 2.87
N TRP A 122 -7.58 19.23 3.44
CA TRP A 122 -6.41 19.81 2.78
C TRP A 122 -6.02 19.03 1.49
N GLU A 123 -6.30 17.72 1.44
CA GLU A 123 -6.11 16.95 0.21
C GLU A 123 -7.06 17.40 -0.89
N ARG A 124 -8.31 17.69 -0.52
CA ARG A 124 -9.32 18.18 -1.48
C ARG A 124 -8.95 19.58 -2.00
N HIS A 125 -8.44 20.44 -1.10
CA HIS A 125 -8.01 21.81 -1.47
C HIS A 125 -6.76 21.81 -2.32
N LYS A 126 -5.84 20.88 -2.08
CA LYS A 126 -4.60 20.76 -2.83
C LYS A 126 -4.85 20.41 -4.29
N ASN A 127 -5.82 19.53 -4.58
CA ASN A 127 -6.12 19.05 -5.91
C ASN A 127 -7.64 19.09 -6.16
N PRO A 128 -8.24 20.30 -6.24
CA PRO A 128 -9.70 20.42 -6.24
C PRO A 128 -10.40 19.75 -7.41
N ASN A 129 -9.72 19.61 -8.56
CA ASN A 129 -10.31 19.02 -9.75
C ASN A 129 -10.05 17.52 -9.93
N THR A 130 -9.08 16.96 -9.17
CA THR A 130 -8.61 15.59 -9.39
C THR A 130 -8.60 14.74 -8.13
N TRP A 131 -8.89 15.28 -6.96
CA TRP A 131 -8.75 14.53 -5.70
C TRP A 131 -9.65 13.29 -5.65
N GLU A 132 -10.83 13.35 -6.26
CA GLU A 132 -11.74 12.20 -6.25
C GLU A 132 -11.17 11.05 -7.07
N GLU A 133 -10.60 11.33 -8.24
CA GLU A 133 -9.97 10.30 -9.08
C GLU A 133 -8.76 9.69 -8.39
N VAL A 134 -7.92 10.53 -7.78
CA VAL A 134 -6.71 10.10 -7.08
C VAL A 134 -7.07 9.19 -5.90
N TRP A 135 -8.05 9.57 -5.10
CA TRP A 135 -8.43 8.80 -3.93
C TRP A 135 -9.24 7.55 -4.28
N THR A 136 -10.02 7.58 -5.38
CA THR A 136 -10.68 6.37 -5.89
C THR A 136 -9.63 5.32 -6.26
N GLU A 137 -8.55 5.72 -6.93
CA GLU A 137 -7.46 4.83 -7.27
C GLU A 137 -6.75 4.29 -6.03
N LYS A 138 -6.52 5.13 -5.03
CA LYS A 138 -5.93 4.68 -3.75
C LYS A 138 -6.79 3.65 -3.05
N VAL A 139 -8.10 3.87 -3.02
CA VAL A 139 -9.04 2.92 -2.43
C VAL A 139 -9.00 1.60 -3.18
N GLU A 140 -8.98 1.64 -4.50
CA GLU A 140 -8.88 0.43 -5.31
C GLU A 140 -7.61 -0.35 -5.02
N TYR A 141 -6.46 0.33 -4.92
CA TYR A 141 -5.20 -0.32 -4.57
C TYR A 141 -5.27 -0.94 -3.17
N GLU A 142 -5.84 -0.23 -2.20
CA GLU A 142 -5.99 -0.76 -0.85
C GLU A 142 -6.89 -1.98 -0.83
N LEU A 143 -7.99 -1.98 -1.59
CA LEU A 143 -8.88 -3.13 -1.71
C LEU A 143 -8.13 -4.34 -2.29
N ASP A 144 -7.34 -4.14 -3.33
CA ASP A 144 -6.57 -5.22 -3.95
C ASP A 144 -5.53 -5.78 -2.97
N TRP A 145 -4.90 -4.92 -2.16
CA TRP A 145 -4.00 -5.36 -1.11
C TRP A 145 -4.73 -6.18 -0.03
N LEU A 146 -5.92 -5.74 0.37
CA LEU A 146 -6.71 -6.48 1.34
C LEU A 146 -7.04 -7.89 0.84
N VAL A 147 -7.33 -8.02 -0.45
CA VAL A 147 -7.56 -9.33 -1.09
C VAL A 147 -6.28 -10.17 -1.06
N LEU A 148 -5.16 -9.57 -1.47
CA LEU A 148 -3.86 -10.27 -1.49
C LEU A 148 -3.48 -10.76 -0.09
N LEU A 149 -3.79 -9.98 0.93
CA LEU A 149 -3.48 -10.31 2.33
C LEU A 149 -4.49 -11.26 2.98
N GLY A 150 -5.57 -11.60 2.28
CA GLY A 150 -6.58 -12.51 2.82
C GLY A 150 -7.56 -11.87 3.80
N LEU A 151 -7.61 -10.54 3.84
CA LEU A 151 -8.54 -9.79 4.70
C LEU A 151 -9.85 -9.47 3.98
N ALA A 152 -9.88 -9.60 2.68
CA ALA A 152 -11.06 -9.42 1.85
C ALA A 152 -11.03 -10.41 0.70
N GLU A 153 -12.15 -10.57 0.01
CA GLU A 153 -12.18 -11.39 -1.19
C GLU A 153 -12.91 -10.65 -2.31
N ARG A 154 -12.53 -11.01 -3.53
CA ARG A 154 -13.15 -10.44 -4.71
C ARG A 154 -14.32 -11.33 -5.14
N THR A 155 -15.48 -10.71 -5.35
CA THR A 155 -16.70 -11.42 -5.73
C THR A 155 -17.34 -10.70 -6.92
N GLY A 156 -17.23 -11.28 -8.12
CA GLY A 156 -17.67 -10.60 -9.34
C GLY A 156 -16.91 -9.29 -9.52
N ASP A 157 -17.65 -8.18 -9.62
CA ASP A 157 -17.06 -6.86 -9.77
C ASP A 157 -16.84 -6.14 -8.42
N GLY A 158 -17.12 -6.83 -7.31
CA GLY A 158 -17.07 -6.23 -6.00
C GLY A 158 -16.08 -6.89 -5.06
N TYR A 159 -16.01 -6.33 -3.86
CA TYR A 159 -15.17 -6.78 -2.76
C TYR A 159 -16.03 -6.98 -1.53
N ARG A 160 -15.68 -7.96 -0.72
CA ARG A 160 -16.30 -8.14 0.58
C ARG A 160 -15.25 -8.53 1.61
N ALA A 161 -15.51 -8.25 2.89
CA ALA A 161 -14.61 -8.65 3.97
C ALA A 161 -14.66 -10.17 4.15
N ASP A 162 -13.52 -10.73 4.44
CA ASP A 162 -13.36 -12.15 4.68
C ASP A 162 -13.77 -12.50 6.12
#